data_6f2c28153d9791b44060839c1ea996ac
#
_entry.id   6f2c28153d9791b44060839c1ea996ac
#
_cell.length_a   1.000
_cell.length_b   1.000
_cell.length_c   1.000
_cell.angle_alpha   90.00
_cell.angle_beta   90.00
_cell.angle_gamma   90.00
#
_symmetry.space_group_name_H-M   'P 1'
#
loop_
_entity.id
_entity.type
_entity.pdbx_description
1 polymer ?
#
loop_
_entity_poly.entity_id
_entity_poly.type
_entity_poly.pdbx_seq_one_letter_code
_entity_poly.pdbx_strand_id
1 'polypeptide(L)'
;ISLGLVGSEMCIRDSKWVGDYKSLIQFKPDLIIETIGGTGKYINDLYKFCLNNKISLITANKAQLAEKSNLFFEGFDKSNLFLGFEAAVLGAVPVIRTIENSIHPSKVNSIYGIFNGTTNYIISKMYENKISFKETLEQAIKNGFAEQDSSADLSGKDAMHKLVLLSNISFGKKFKFSDMHYDGIENIKLIDLEQGLNLGYKLKLVSLTERYKDKFFSSVAPCFVPESSLIAKTNFEENVITLEGENFLKTSLVGKGAGGYPTATSIISDTVSYTHLTLPTKLSV
;
A
#
# COMPACT_ATOMS: atom_id res chain seq x y z
N ILE A 1 -35.48 -15.16 0.57
CA ILE A 1 -35.53 -13.73 0.87
C ILE A 1 -34.09 -13.26 1.04
N SER A 2 -33.62 -12.51 0.09
CA SER A 2 -32.29 -11.91 0.12
C SER A 2 -32.30 -10.74 1.12
N LEU A 3 -31.99 -11.03 2.36
CA LEU A 3 -31.84 -10.02 3.43
C LEU A 3 -30.63 -9.09 3.22
N GLY A 4 -29.77 -9.37 2.25
CA GLY A 4 -28.59 -8.55 1.94
C GLY A 4 -28.84 -7.34 1.04
N LEU A 5 -29.97 -7.27 0.34
CA LEU A 5 -30.27 -6.20 -0.62
C LEU A 5 -30.95 -4.98 0.02
N VAL A 6 -31.61 -5.13 1.17
CA VAL A 6 -32.37 -4.04 1.82
C VAL A 6 -31.47 -2.91 2.27
N GLY A 7 -30.29 -3.23 2.84
CA GLY A 7 -29.33 -2.21 3.27
C GLY A 7 -28.68 -1.47 2.10
N SER A 8 -28.34 -2.17 1.03
CA SER A 8 -27.73 -1.57 -0.16
C SER A 8 -28.72 -0.73 -0.97
N GLU A 9 -29.98 -1.12 -1.07
CA GLU A 9 -31.02 -0.32 -1.73
C GLU A 9 -31.35 0.96 -0.96
N MET A 10 -31.40 0.92 0.37
CA MET A 10 -31.57 2.12 1.18
C MET A 10 -30.39 3.08 0.99
N CYS A 11 -29.16 2.61 1.03
CA CYS A 11 -27.98 3.45 0.79
C CYS A 11 -27.97 4.09 -0.61
N ILE A 12 -28.45 3.38 -1.64
CA ILE A 12 -28.54 3.92 -3.00
C ILE A 12 -29.64 4.95 -3.11
N ARG A 13 -30.79 4.76 -2.49
CA ARG A 13 -31.92 5.69 -2.55
C ARG A 13 -31.64 7.03 -1.90
N ASP A 14 -30.89 7.02 -0.80
CA ASP A 14 -30.55 8.23 -0.05
C ASP A 14 -29.24 8.88 -0.52
N SER A 15 -28.50 8.27 -1.45
CA SER A 15 -27.29 8.85 -2.01
C SER A 15 -27.59 10.02 -2.93
N LYS A 16 -26.73 11.04 -2.86
CA LYS A 16 -26.82 12.23 -3.72
C LYS A 16 -25.60 12.32 -4.61
N TRP A 17 -25.83 12.48 -5.90
CA TRP A 17 -24.76 12.63 -6.88
C TRP A 17 -24.44 14.11 -7.07
N VAL A 18 -23.14 14.43 -7.07
CA VAL A 18 -22.63 15.79 -7.35
C VAL A 18 -21.56 15.71 -8.44
N GLY A 19 -21.49 16.71 -9.29
CA GLY A 19 -20.53 16.75 -10.39
C GLY A 19 -19.12 17.22 -9.99
N ASP A 20 -18.96 17.81 -8.79
CA ASP A 20 -17.68 18.33 -8.30
C ASP A 20 -17.61 18.14 -6.77
N TYR A 21 -16.41 17.77 -6.28
CA TYR A 21 -16.17 17.59 -4.84
C TYR A 21 -16.42 18.87 -4.02
N LYS A 22 -16.27 20.07 -4.60
CA LYS A 22 -16.56 21.33 -3.91
C LYS A 22 -18.02 21.45 -3.49
N SER A 23 -18.92 20.84 -4.24
CA SER A 23 -20.34 20.80 -3.92
C SER A 23 -20.66 19.94 -2.69
N LEU A 24 -19.72 19.08 -2.24
CA LEU A 24 -19.90 18.26 -1.05
C LEU A 24 -20.07 19.10 0.22
N ILE A 25 -19.55 20.33 0.25
CA ILE A 25 -19.64 21.20 1.44
C ILE A 25 -21.09 21.49 1.87
N GLN A 26 -22.04 21.49 0.93
CA GLN A 26 -23.46 21.69 1.23
C GLN A 26 -24.05 20.59 2.13
N PHE A 27 -23.44 19.40 2.13
CA PHE A 27 -23.86 18.27 2.94
C PHE A 27 -23.12 18.21 4.28
N LYS A 28 -22.15 19.10 4.53
CA LYS A 28 -21.33 19.15 5.75
C LYS A 28 -20.71 17.78 6.10
N PRO A 29 -19.98 17.14 5.19
CA PRO A 29 -19.39 15.85 5.47
C PRO A 29 -18.32 15.96 6.55
N ASP A 30 -18.28 15.01 7.47
CA ASP A 30 -17.20 14.88 8.46
C ASP A 30 -16.02 14.11 7.90
N LEU A 31 -16.28 13.24 6.92
CA LEU A 31 -15.33 12.34 6.30
C LEU A 31 -15.55 12.25 4.78
N ILE A 32 -14.45 12.27 4.03
CA ILE A 32 -14.45 11.98 2.59
C ILE A 32 -13.61 10.71 2.36
N ILE A 33 -14.13 9.81 1.51
CA ILE A 33 -13.40 8.63 1.04
C ILE A 33 -12.99 8.86 -0.41
N GLU A 34 -11.68 8.82 -0.69
CA GLU A 34 -11.10 9.05 -2.02
C GLU A 34 -10.55 7.75 -2.61
N THR A 35 -11.06 7.38 -3.77
CA THR A 35 -10.67 6.17 -4.53
C THR A 35 -10.36 6.48 -6.01
N ILE A 36 -10.09 7.76 -6.32
CA ILE A 36 -9.85 8.22 -7.70
C ILE A 36 -8.43 7.87 -8.16
N GLY A 37 -7.44 8.05 -7.26
CA GLY A 37 -6.04 7.82 -7.57
C GLY A 37 -5.37 8.97 -8.36
N GLY A 38 -4.07 8.79 -8.65
CA GLY A 38 -3.23 9.76 -9.38
C GLY A 38 -2.70 10.92 -8.53
N THR A 39 -1.89 11.79 -9.15
CA THR A 39 -1.18 12.90 -8.46
C THR A 39 -1.51 14.27 -9.06
N GLY A 40 -2.51 14.34 -9.93
CA GLY A 40 -2.88 15.56 -10.64
C GLY A 40 -3.41 16.69 -9.75
N LYS A 41 -3.56 17.87 -10.37
CA LYS A 41 -4.07 19.08 -9.71
C LYS A 41 -5.40 18.83 -8.98
N TYR A 42 -6.32 18.09 -9.61
CA TYR A 42 -7.64 17.79 -9.04
C TYR A 42 -7.54 17.09 -7.67
N ILE A 43 -6.74 16.04 -7.58
CA ILE A 43 -6.53 15.29 -6.33
C ILE A 43 -5.83 16.15 -5.28
N ASN A 44 -4.82 16.92 -5.68
CA ASN A 44 -4.13 17.82 -4.78
C ASN A 44 -5.07 18.89 -4.20
N ASP A 45 -5.95 19.44 -5.03
CA ASP A 45 -6.92 20.43 -4.60
C ASP A 45 -8.04 19.83 -3.73
N LEU A 46 -8.43 18.57 -3.97
CA LEU A 46 -9.35 17.82 -3.09
C LEU A 46 -8.76 17.64 -1.68
N TYR A 47 -7.49 17.27 -1.56
CA TYR A 47 -6.86 17.10 -0.25
C TYR A 47 -6.75 18.43 0.51
N LYS A 48 -6.40 19.53 -0.20
CA LYS A 48 -6.43 20.87 0.37
C LYS A 48 -7.84 21.30 0.76
N PHE A 49 -8.84 20.94 -0.02
CA PHE A 49 -10.24 21.21 0.30
C PHE A 49 -10.64 20.52 1.62
N CYS A 50 -10.24 19.26 1.83
CA CYS A 50 -10.48 18.56 3.09
C CYS A 50 -9.84 19.30 4.26
N LEU A 51 -8.56 19.66 4.17
CA LEU A 51 -7.85 20.40 5.22
C LEU A 51 -8.50 21.76 5.52
N ASN A 52 -8.81 22.55 4.49
CA ASN A 52 -9.38 23.89 4.64
C ASN A 52 -10.79 23.88 5.26
N ASN A 53 -11.56 22.83 5.03
CA ASN A 53 -12.92 22.67 5.54
C ASN A 53 -13.01 21.79 6.79
N LYS A 54 -11.86 21.36 7.35
CA LYS A 54 -11.78 20.49 8.53
C LYS A 54 -12.51 19.17 8.35
N ILE A 55 -12.33 18.53 7.19
CA ILE A 55 -12.92 17.25 6.82
C ILE A 55 -11.84 16.18 6.89
N SER A 56 -12.10 15.09 7.58
CA SER A 56 -11.24 13.91 7.63
C SER A 56 -11.19 13.19 6.27
N LEU A 57 -10.12 12.45 6.00
CA LEU A 57 -9.93 11.79 4.71
C LEU A 57 -9.54 10.33 4.89
N ILE A 58 -10.18 9.45 4.12
CA ILE A 58 -9.70 8.08 3.88
C ILE A 58 -9.34 7.96 2.40
N THR A 59 -8.19 7.39 2.09
CA THR A 59 -7.71 7.34 0.71
C THR A 59 -6.99 6.03 0.36
N ALA A 60 -7.21 5.55 -0.86
CA ALA A 60 -6.42 4.48 -1.46
C ALA A 60 -5.25 4.99 -2.33
N ASN A 61 -5.02 6.32 -2.36
CA ASN A 61 -4.10 6.97 -3.28
C ASN A 61 -2.67 7.06 -2.73
N LYS A 62 -1.91 5.98 -2.89
CA LYS A 62 -0.51 5.90 -2.46
C LYS A 62 0.41 6.93 -3.12
N ALA A 63 0.20 7.20 -4.42
CA ALA A 63 1.09 8.10 -5.17
C ALA A 63 1.02 9.53 -4.65
N GLN A 64 -0.18 10.07 -4.44
CA GLN A 64 -0.38 11.41 -3.89
C GLN A 64 0.23 11.54 -2.49
N LEU A 65 0.00 10.55 -1.63
CA LEU A 65 0.56 10.56 -0.27
C LEU A 65 2.09 10.43 -0.28
N ALA A 66 2.66 9.56 -1.11
CA ALA A 66 4.12 9.36 -1.17
C ALA A 66 4.87 10.58 -1.72
N GLU A 67 4.35 11.19 -2.80
CA GLU A 67 4.98 12.36 -3.43
C GLU A 67 4.85 13.63 -2.57
N LYS A 68 3.79 13.76 -1.78
CA LYS A 68 3.50 14.95 -0.95
C LYS A 68 3.31 14.62 0.53
N SER A 69 3.97 13.58 1.01
CA SER A 69 3.82 13.04 2.35
C SER A 69 3.90 14.10 3.45
N ASN A 70 4.93 14.95 3.41
CA ASN A 70 5.13 16.00 4.42
C ASN A 70 3.95 16.98 4.48
N LEU A 71 3.38 17.35 3.33
CA LEU A 71 2.29 18.32 3.27
C LEU A 71 1.01 17.76 3.89
N PHE A 72 0.68 16.52 3.56
CA PHE A 72 -0.60 15.94 3.95
C PHE A 72 -0.56 15.31 5.34
N PHE A 73 0.45 14.51 5.68
CA PHE A 73 0.56 13.95 7.04
C PHE A 73 0.62 15.05 8.09
N GLU A 74 1.50 16.04 7.93
CA GLU A 74 1.57 17.16 8.86
C GLU A 74 0.31 18.04 8.84
N GLY A 75 -0.33 18.21 7.68
CA GLY A 75 -1.53 19.01 7.55
C GLY A 75 -2.70 18.41 8.33
N PHE A 76 -2.94 17.11 8.16
CA PHE A 76 -4.03 16.42 8.88
C PHE A 76 -3.72 16.30 10.39
N ASP A 77 -2.48 15.98 10.76
CA ASP A 77 -2.06 15.90 12.16
C ASP A 77 -2.21 17.25 12.88
N LYS A 78 -1.64 18.34 12.35
CA LYS A 78 -1.76 19.69 12.92
C LYS A 78 -3.20 20.20 13.01
N SER A 79 -4.08 19.70 12.15
CA SER A 79 -5.49 20.06 12.13
C SER A 79 -6.34 19.15 13.03
N ASN A 80 -5.75 18.16 13.67
CA ASN A 80 -6.41 17.11 14.43
C ASN A 80 -7.52 16.41 13.63
N LEU A 81 -7.21 16.11 12.36
CA LEU A 81 -8.09 15.42 11.42
C LEU A 81 -7.59 13.99 11.18
N PHE A 82 -8.52 13.07 11.06
CA PHE A 82 -8.19 11.69 10.73
C PHE A 82 -7.74 11.57 9.26
N LEU A 83 -6.64 10.85 9.04
CA LEU A 83 -6.17 10.45 7.72
C LEU A 83 -6.01 8.92 7.69
N GLY A 84 -7.01 8.22 7.13
CA GLY A 84 -6.97 6.77 6.91
C GLY A 84 -6.37 6.44 5.55
N PHE A 85 -5.41 5.52 5.50
CA PHE A 85 -4.75 5.15 4.23
C PHE A 85 -4.23 3.70 4.20
N GLU A 86 -4.82 2.82 5.01
CA GLU A 86 -4.52 1.38 4.98
C GLU A 86 -4.67 0.82 3.55
N ALA A 87 -5.72 1.27 2.83
CA ALA A 87 -6.00 0.87 1.46
C ALA A 87 -4.93 1.32 0.43
N ALA A 88 -4.13 2.32 0.75
CA ALA A 88 -3.09 2.84 -0.13
C ALA A 88 -1.83 1.96 -0.16
N VAL A 89 -1.67 1.03 0.77
CA VAL A 89 -0.45 0.26 0.91
C VAL A 89 -0.72 -1.20 0.59
N LEU A 90 -0.59 -2.18 1.23
CA LEU A 90 -0.60 -3.60 0.88
C LEU A 90 -2.01 -4.23 0.79
N GLY A 91 -2.96 -3.55 0.17
CA GLY A 91 -4.32 -4.05 -0.04
C GLY A 91 -5.03 -4.39 1.29
N ALA A 92 -5.38 -5.66 1.50
CA ALA A 92 -6.04 -6.12 2.72
C ALA A 92 -5.06 -6.45 3.87
N VAL A 93 -3.75 -6.30 3.68
CA VAL A 93 -2.75 -6.55 4.74
C VAL A 93 -2.77 -5.37 5.73
N PRO A 94 -3.16 -5.56 7.01
CA PRO A 94 -3.39 -4.48 7.95
C PRO A 94 -2.07 -3.95 8.55
N VAL A 95 -1.19 -3.43 7.69
CA VAL A 95 0.18 -3.08 8.07
C VAL A 95 0.26 -1.76 8.83
N ILE A 96 -0.47 -0.74 8.39
CA ILE A 96 -0.43 0.60 9.03
C ILE A 96 -0.98 0.48 10.46
N ARG A 97 -2.13 -0.15 10.61
CA ARG A 97 -2.72 -0.41 11.91
C ARG A 97 -1.82 -1.26 12.82
N THR A 98 -1.13 -2.26 12.28
CA THR A 98 -0.18 -3.07 13.03
C THR A 98 0.98 -2.21 13.53
N ILE A 99 1.51 -1.33 12.70
CA ILE A 99 2.60 -0.42 13.10
C ILE A 99 2.11 0.55 14.17
N GLU A 100 0.99 1.24 13.95
CA GLU A 100 0.49 2.27 14.84
C GLU A 100 0.02 1.74 16.20
N ASN A 101 -0.70 0.63 16.22
CA ASN A 101 -1.34 0.14 17.43
C ASN A 101 -0.54 -0.93 18.20
N SER A 102 0.35 -1.66 17.51
CA SER A 102 1.04 -2.82 18.10
C SER A 102 2.55 -2.65 18.18
N ILE A 103 3.16 -1.92 17.25
CA ILE A 103 4.62 -1.84 17.10
C ILE A 103 5.13 -0.43 17.44
N HIS A 104 4.28 0.58 17.37
CA HIS A 104 4.66 1.99 17.57
C HIS A 104 5.54 2.29 18.78
N PRO A 105 5.37 1.68 19.96
CA PRO A 105 6.28 1.90 21.09
C PRO A 105 7.67 1.29 20.94
N SER A 106 7.86 0.46 19.91
CA SER A 106 9.08 -0.31 19.67
C SER A 106 9.93 0.34 18.59
N LYS A 107 11.25 0.22 18.74
CA LYS A 107 12.18 0.72 17.74
C LYS A 107 12.24 -0.26 16.57
N VAL A 108 11.72 0.17 15.42
CA VAL A 108 11.84 -0.58 14.16
C VAL A 108 13.26 -0.40 13.61
N ASN A 109 13.91 -1.50 13.26
CA ASN A 109 15.24 -1.52 12.65
C ASN A 109 15.18 -1.72 11.14
N SER A 110 14.28 -2.57 10.66
CA SER A 110 14.07 -2.79 9.23
C SER A 110 12.63 -3.11 8.90
N ILE A 111 12.24 -2.72 7.68
CA ILE A 111 11.03 -3.18 6.99
C ILE A 111 11.42 -3.69 5.63
N TYR A 112 10.93 -4.85 5.25
CA TYR A 112 11.21 -5.41 3.92
C TYR A 112 10.14 -6.39 3.49
N GLY A 113 10.06 -6.64 2.16
CA GLY A 113 9.09 -7.56 1.63
C GLY A 113 8.81 -7.42 0.15
N ILE A 114 7.70 -8.00 -0.28
CA ILE A 114 7.16 -7.93 -1.64
C ILE A 114 5.95 -6.99 -1.60
N PHE A 115 6.07 -5.79 -2.18
CA PHE A 115 5.05 -4.75 -2.12
C PHE A 115 4.28 -4.55 -3.43
N ASN A 116 4.60 -5.35 -4.45
CA ASN A 116 3.90 -5.32 -5.72
C ASN A 116 3.50 -6.74 -6.17
N GLY A 117 2.20 -7.01 -6.27
CA GLY A 117 1.67 -8.32 -6.63
C GLY A 117 1.87 -8.67 -8.10
N THR A 118 1.80 -7.69 -9.02
CA THR A 118 1.97 -7.90 -10.46
C THR A 118 3.36 -8.42 -10.78
N THR A 119 4.41 -7.78 -10.25
CA THR A 119 5.79 -8.21 -10.45
C THR A 119 6.07 -9.57 -9.82
N ASN A 120 5.52 -9.82 -8.62
CA ASN A 120 5.67 -11.13 -7.97
C ASN A 120 4.95 -12.23 -8.76
N TYR A 121 3.77 -11.94 -9.32
CA TYR A 121 3.05 -12.86 -10.20
C TYR A 121 3.88 -13.22 -11.43
N ILE A 122 4.43 -12.20 -12.13
CA ILE A 122 5.26 -12.40 -13.32
C ILE A 122 6.47 -13.27 -12.99
N ILE A 123 7.24 -12.92 -11.97
CA ILE A 123 8.42 -13.70 -11.57
C ILE A 123 8.02 -15.14 -11.18
N SER A 124 6.92 -15.31 -10.45
CA SER A 124 6.43 -16.65 -10.07
C SER A 124 6.05 -17.49 -11.29
N LYS A 125 5.42 -16.90 -12.30
CA LYS A 125 5.07 -17.57 -13.55
C LYS A 125 6.28 -17.88 -14.43
N MET A 126 7.30 -17.02 -14.43
CA MET A 126 8.57 -17.34 -15.09
C MET A 126 9.22 -18.60 -14.48
N TYR A 127 9.22 -18.72 -13.15
CA TYR A 127 9.70 -19.94 -12.47
C TYR A 127 8.87 -21.19 -12.81
N GLU A 128 7.54 -21.07 -12.78
CA GLU A 128 6.62 -22.18 -12.98
C GLU A 128 6.66 -22.69 -14.42
N ASN A 129 6.55 -21.80 -15.38
CA ASN A 129 6.38 -22.14 -16.79
C ASN A 129 7.70 -22.18 -17.57
N LYS A 130 8.81 -21.71 -16.99
CA LYS A 130 10.13 -21.61 -17.64
C LYS A 130 10.10 -20.86 -18.97
N ILE A 131 9.34 -19.77 -19.01
CA ILE A 131 9.19 -18.89 -20.17
C ILE A 131 9.80 -17.52 -19.91
N SER A 132 10.05 -16.76 -20.98
CA SER A 132 10.67 -15.45 -20.91
C SER A 132 9.78 -14.42 -20.19
N PHE A 133 10.40 -13.34 -19.69
CA PHE A 133 9.69 -12.19 -19.12
C PHE A 133 8.61 -11.65 -20.05
N LYS A 134 8.93 -11.48 -21.33
CA LYS A 134 8.00 -10.94 -22.34
C LYS A 134 6.76 -11.81 -22.50
N GLU A 135 6.96 -13.10 -22.68
CA GLU A 135 5.85 -14.07 -22.83
C GLU A 135 4.98 -14.12 -21.58
N THR A 136 5.62 -14.06 -20.40
CA THR A 136 4.91 -14.05 -19.12
C THR A 136 4.08 -12.79 -18.95
N LEU A 137 4.62 -11.61 -19.31
CA LEU A 137 3.89 -10.35 -19.27
C LEU A 137 2.68 -10.35 -20.19
N GLU A 138 2.82 -10.82 -21.42
CA GLU A 138 1.70 -10.95 -22.37
C GLU A 138 0.59 -11.86 -21.81
N GLN A 139 0.95 -12.97 -21.17
CA GLN A 139 -0.01 -13.85 -20.50
C GLN A 139 -0.67 -13.19 -19.29
N ALA A 140 0.09 -12.44 -18.48
CA ALA A 140 -0.43 -11.72 -17.32
C ALA A 140 -1.46 -10.66 -17.72
N ILE A 141 -1.19 -9.90 -18.79
CA ILE A 141 -2.14 -8.93 -19.34
C ILE A 141 -3.41 -9.63 -19.85
N LYS A 142 -3.26 -10.69 -20.64
CA LYS A 142 -4.40 -11.45 -21.18
C LYS A 142 -5.31 -12.02 -20.07
N ASN A 143 -4.71 -12.43 -18.96
CA ASN A 143 -5.42 -13.02 -17.82
C ASN A 143 -5.89 -12.00 -16.77
N GLY A 144 -5.63 -10.69 -16.97
CA GLY A 144 -6.07 -9.62 -16.08
C GLY A 144 -5.24 -9.47 -14.80
N PHE A 145 -4.03 -10.06 -14.73
CA PHE A 145 -3.07 -9.89 -13.62
C PHE A 145 -2.11 -8.72 -13.80
N ALA A 146 -2.00 -8.19 -15.01
CA ALA A 146 -1.31 -6.95 -15.32
C ALA A 146 -2.21 -6.06 -16.19
N GLU A 147 -2.13 -4.76 -15.98
CA GLU A 147 -2.80 -3.77 -16.83
C GLU A 147 -2.06 -3.60 -18.15
N GLN A 148 -2.72 -3.04 -19.17
CA GLN A 148 -2.08 -2.70 -20.46
C GLN A 148 -0.89 -1.78 -20.27
N ASP A 149 -1.02 -0.76 -19.41
CA ASP A 149 0.08 0.06 -18.95
C ASP A 149 0.48 -0.35 -17.52
N SER A 150 1.36 -1.32 -17.44
CA SER A 150 1.95 -1.82 -16.19
C SER A 150 3.32 -1.23 -15.89
N SER A 151 3.72 -0.14 -16.57
CA SER A 151 5.04 0.48 -16.45
C SER A 151 5.42 0.85 -15.01
N ALA A 152 4.46 1.37 -14.24
CA ALA A 152 4.68 1.71 -12.83
C ALA A 152 4.95 0.48 -11.95
N ASP A 153 4.33 -0.65 -12.25
CA ASP A 153 4.57 -1.91 -11.55
C ASP A 153 5.95 -2.47 -11.94
N LEU A 154 6.18 -2.62 -13.24
CA LEU A 154 7.37 -3.26 -13.78
C LEU A 154 8.66 -2.53 -13.45
N SER A 155 8.63 -1.18 -13.45
CA SER A 155 9.78 -0.36 -13.05
C SER A 155 10.07 -0.35 -11.55
N GLY A 156 9.18 -0.90 -10.70
CA GLY A 156 9.30 -0.86 -9.24
C GLY A 156 8.77 0.43 -8.60
N LYS A 157 8.26 1.38 -9.40
CA LYS A 157 7.75 2.67 -8.90
C LYS A 157 6.56 2.51 -7.95
N ASP A 158 5.63 1.60 -8.24
CA ASP A 158 4.50 1.29 -7.35
C ASP A 158 4.96 0.78 -5.98
N ALA A 159 5.90 -0.16 -5.98
CA ALA A 159 6.48 -0.69 -4.75
C ALA A 159 7.23 0.39 -3.95
N MET A 160 7.92 1.31 -4.65
CA MET A 160 8.62 2.44 -4.02
C MET A 160 7.64 3.43 -3.37
N HIS A 161 6.51 3.77 -3.99
CA HIS A 161 5.49 4.61 -3.34
C HIS A 161 5.03 4.01 -2.00
N LYS A 162 4.78 2.70 -1.98
CA LYS A 162 4.40 1.98 -0.75
C LYS A 162 5.52 1.98 0.28
N LEU A 163 6.77 1.76 -0.15
CA LEU A 163 7.94 1.78 0.73
C LEU A 163 8.13 3.14 1.40
N VAL A 164 7.97 4.25 0.65
CA VAL A 164 8.05 5.61 1.20
C VAL A 164 7.05 5.80 2.35
N LEU A 165 5.79 5.41 2.14
CA LEU A 165 4.73 5.55 3.14
C LEU A 165 5.03 4.71 4.39
N LEU A 166 5.37 3.44 4.19
CA LEU A 166 5.71 2.52 5.29
C LEU A 166 6.94 2.98 6.06
N SER A 167 7.96 3.50 5.37
CA SER A 167 9.16 4.04 6.02
C SER A 167 8.85 5.26 6.88
N ASN A 168 8.02 6.19 6.38
CA ASN A 168 7.61 7.36 7.14
C ASN A 168 6.95 6.99 8.47
N ILE A 169 6.03 6.01 8.43
CA ILE A 169 5.29 5.58 9.62
C ILE A 169 6.18 4.77 10.56
N SER A 170 6.93 3.80 10.02
CA SER A 170 7.72 2.87 10.83
C SER A 170 8.88 3.53 11.56
N PHE A 171 9.47 4.55 10.96
CA PHE A 171 10.68 5.18 11.52
C PHE A 171 10.44 6.59 12.08
N GLY A 172 9.23 7.15 11.91
CA GLY A 172 8.91 8.52 12.35
C GLY A 172 9.79 9.58 11.71
N LYS A 173 10.30 9.33 10.50
CA LYS A 173 11.18 10.22 9.75
C LYS A 173 10.61 10.54 8.37
N LYS A 174 11.09 11.63 7.78
CA LYS A 174 10.63 12.11 6.47
C LYS A 174 11.46 11.47 5.36
N PHE A 175 10.98 10.36 4.83
CA PHE A 175 11.52 9.78 3.61
C PHE A 175 10.84 10.43 2.41
N LYS A 176 11.62 10.81 1.40
CA LYS A 176 11.11 11.36 0.15
C LYS A 176 11.30 10.35 -0.97
N PHE A 177 10.36 10.31 -1.88
CA PHE A 177 10.45 9.45 -3.06
C PHE A 177 11.73 9.72 -3.88
N SER A 178 12.15 11.01 -3.98
CA SER A 178 13.36 11.41 -4.70
C SER A 178 14.67 10.90 -4.10
N ASP A 179 14.67 10.52 -2.84
CA ASP A 179 15.88 10.17 -2.09
C ASP A 179 16.12 8.65 -2.04
N MET A 180 15.22 7.89 -2.65
CA MET A 180 15.24 6.43 -2.67
C MET A 180 15.55 5.89 -4.07
N HIS A 181 16.26 4.77 -4.11
CA HIS A 181 16.58 4.07 -5.35
C HIS A 181 15.56 2.96 -5.62
N TYR A 182 15.14 2.84 -6.89
CA TYR A 182 14.31 1.72 -7.32
C TYR A 182 14.72 1.24 -8.71
N ASP A 183 14.71 -0.08 -8.86
CA ASP A 183 14.89 -0.81 -10.11
C ASP A 183 13.73 -1.78 -10.31
N GLY A 184 13.38 -2.01 -11.57
CA GLY A 184 12.30 -2.89 -11.97
C GLY A 184 12.77 -4.30 -12.36
N ILE A 185 11.81 -5.05 -12.91
CA ILE A 185 12.02 -6.44 -13.32
C ILE A 185 12.18 -6.61 -14.85
N GLU A 186 12.15 -5.52 -15.63
CA GLU A 186 12.10 -5.55 -17.10
C GLU A 186 13.33 -6.18 -17.73
N ASN A 187 14.47 -6.11 -17.05
CA ASN A 187 15.76 -6.65 -17.52
C ASN A 187 16.06 -8.08 -17.02
N ILE A 188 15.16 -8.68 -16.22
CA ILE A 188 15.33 -10.03 -15.70
C ILE A 188 15.19 -11.06 -16.82
N LYS A 189 16.14 -11.98 -16.90
CA LYS A 189 16.14 -13.09 -17.86
C LYS A 189 15.86 -14.40 -17.16
N LEU A 190 15.31 -15.38 -17.88
CA LEU A 190 15.04 -16.71 -17.35
C LEU A 190 16.30 -17.37 -16.77
N ILE A 191 17.44 -17.16 -17.43
CA ILE A 191 18.72 -17.70 -16.98
C ILE A 191 19.12 -17.19 -15.57
N ASP A 192 18.77 -15.94 -15.23
CA ASP A 192 19.07 -15.40 -13.89
C ASP A 192 18.29 -16.17 -12.82
N LEU A 193 17.02 -16.51 -13.12
CA LEU A 193 16.17 -17.30 -12.22
C LEU A 193 16.74 -18.72 -12.03
N GLU A 194 17.14 -19.36 -13.12
CA GLU A 194 17.70 -20.73 -13.10
C GLU A 194 19.02 -20.80 -12.34
N GLN A 195 19.91 -19.85 -12.58
CA GLN A 195 21.18 -19.77 -11.87
C GLN A 195 20.98 -19.50 -10.37
N GLY A 196 20.03 -18.61 -10.02
CA GLY A 196 19.66 -18.38 -8.63
C GLY A 196 19.23 -19.67 -7.93
N LEU A 197 18.32 -20.44 -8.55
CA LEU A 197 17.86 -21.73 -8.01
C LEU A 197 18.99 -22.74 -7.79
N ASN A 198 19.92 -22.83 -8.74
CA ASN A 198 21.09 -23.72 -8.62
C ASN A 198 21.97 -23.36 -7.41
N LEU A 199 21.90 -22.11 -6.94
CA LEU A 199 22.63 -21.63 -5.78
C LEU A 199 21.77 -21.61 -4.49
N GLY A 200 20.52 -22.10 -4.52
CA GLY A 200 19.60 -22.11 -3.38
C GLY A 200 18.91 -20.77 -3.11
N TYR A 201 18.79 -19.92 -4.13
CA TYR A 201 18.15 -18.61 -4.03
C TYR A 201 17.01 -18.46 -5.04
N LYS A 202 16.01 -17.67 -4.69
CA LYS A 202 14.98 -17.17 -5.62
C LYS A 202 15.13 -15.67 -5.83
N LEU A 203 14.98 -15.23 -7.07
CA LEU A 203 14.92 -13.82 -7.42
C LEU A 203 13.53 -13.30 -7.14
N LYS A 204 13.43 -12.16 -6.44
CA LYS A 204 12.20 -11.45 -6.11
C LYS A 204 12.43 -9.95 -6.21
N LEU A 205 11.38 -9.17 -6.52
CA LEU A 205 11.44 -7.71 -6.37
C LEU A 205 11.23 -7.38 -4.89
N VAL A 206 12.30 -6.97 -4.21
CA VAL A 206 12.30 -6.72 -2.77
C VAL A 206 12.29 -5.23 -2.50
N SER A 207 11.37 -4.79 -1.66
CA SER A 207 11.37 -3.47 -1.05
C SER A 207 12.02 -3.55 0.32
N LEU A 208 12.95 -2.68 0.63
CA LEU A 208 13.71 -2.66 1.89
C LEU A 208 13.94 -1.23 2.37
N THR A 209 13.69 -0.98 3.64
CA THR A 209 14.30 0.13 4.40
C THR A 209 14.91 -0.43 5.67
N GLU A 210 16.18 -0.15 5.87
CA GLU A 210 16.95 -0.60 7.03
C GLU A 210 17.66 0.57 7.68
N ARG A 211 17.66 0.56 9.02
CA ARG A 211 18.41 1.52 9.84
C ARG A 211 19.80 0.97 10.12
N TYR A 212 20.80 1.75 9.79
CA TYR A 212 22.16 1.49 10.21
C TYR A 212 22.70 2.70 11.01
N LYS A 213 22.74 2.57 12.34
CA LYS A 213 23.01 3.67 13.26
C LYS A 213 21.99 4.80 13.05
N ASP A 214 22.42 5.99 12.68
CA ASP A 214 21.60 7.18 12.43
C ASP A 214 21.23 7.36 10.95
N LYS A 215 21.67 6.45 10.10
CA LYS A 215 21.42 6.47 8.64
C LYS A 215 20.39 5.42 8.25
N PHE A 216 19.81 5.60 7.08
CA PHE A 216 18.88 4.66 6.49
C PHE A 216 19.35 4.28 5.10
N PHE A 217 19.23 3.01 4.78
CA PHE A 217 19.30 2.51 3.43
C PHE A 217 17.89 2.14 2.99
N SER A 218 17.48 2.57 1.79
CA SER A 218 16.15 2.29 1.27
C SER A 218 16.24 2.01 -0.22
N SER A 219 15.67 0.89 -0.66
CA SER A 219 15.64 0.51 -2.07
C SER A 219 14.48 -0.41 -2.42
N VAL A 220 14.11 -0.40 -3.69
CA VAL A 220 13.31 -1.44 -4.33
C VAL A 220 14.15 -2.00 -5.47
N ALA A 221 14.46 -3.29 -5.44
CA ALA A 221 15.29 -3.89 -6.48
C ALA A 221 15.05 -5.40 -6.61
N PRO A 222 15.33 -6.00 -7.77
CA PRO A 222 15.48 -7.44 -7.89
C PRO A 222 16.61 -7.95 -6.99
N CYS A 223 16.27 -8.89 -6.10
CA CYS A 223 17.21 -9.47 -5.14
C CYS A 223 17.11 -10.98 -5.13
N PHE A 224 18.25 -11.64 -4.98
CA PHE A 224 18.31 -13.06 -4.67
C PHE A 224 18.07 -13.27 -3.18
N VAL A 225 17.03 -13.99 -2.82
CA VAL A 225 16.65 -14.31 -1.44
C VAL A 225 16.77 -15.82 -1.21
N PRO A 226 17.22 -16.29 -0.03
CA PRO A 226 17.31 -17.72 0.26
C PRO A 226 15.96 -18.43 0.06
N GLU A 227 15.93 -19.58 -0.60
CA GLU A 227 14.70 -20.35 -0.87
C GLU A 227 13.92 -20.69 0.41
N SER A 228 14.61 -20.83 1.54
CA SER A 228 13.99 -21.11 2.83
C SER A 228 13.21 -19.92 3.40
N SER A 229 13.47 -18.70 2.91
CA SER A 229 12.87 -17.46 3.43
C SER A 229 11.38 -17.35 3.11
N LEU A 230 10.64 -16.61 3.95
CA LEU A 230 9.23 -16.31 3.72
C LEU A 230 9.02 -15.55 2.40
N ILE A 231 9.92 -14.60 2.07
CA ILE A 231 9.87 -13.85 0.81
C ILE A 231 9.95 -14.78 -0.41
N ALA A 232 10.85 -15.76 -0.39
CA ALA A 232 10.98 -16.73 -1.48
C ALA A 232 9.74 -17.61 -1.65
N LYS A 233 9.02 -17.89 -0.55
CA LYS A 233 7.80 -18.72 -0.52
C LYS A 233 6.53 -17.94 -0.85
N THR A 234 6.56 -16.62 -0.80
CA THR A 234 5.44 -15.75 -1.20
C THR A 234 5.39 -15.68 -2.73
N ASN A 235 4.33 -16.21 -3.35
CA ASN A 235 4.22 -16.35 -4.80
C ASN A 235 2.97 -15.66 -5.34
N PHE A 236 2.91 -15.54 -6.65
CA PHE A 236 1.81 -14.96 -7.42
C PHE A 236 1.45 -13.53 -6.95
N GLU A 237 0.18 -13.21 -6.81
CA GLU A 237 -0.30 -11.88 -6.42
C GLU A 237 -0.19 -11.57 -4.91
N GLU A 238 0.42 -12.47 -4.14
CA GLU A 238 0.61 -12.26 -2.71
C GLU A 238 1.68 -11.20 -2.43
N ASN A 239 1.40 -10.39 -1.43
CA ASN A 239 2.36 -9.47 -0.83
C ASN A 239 2.77 -9.99 0.56
N VAL A 240 3.97 -9.66 0.95
CA VAL A 240 4.50 -9.90 2.29
C VAL A 240 5.25 -8.69 2.78
N ILE A 241 5.05 -8.33 4.02
CA ILE A 241 5.88 -7.38 4.74
C ILE A 241 6.42 -8.03 6.00
N THR A 242 7.69 -7.81 6.26
CA THR A 242 8.36 -8.17 7.50
C THR A 242 8.88 -6.90 8.14
N LEU A 243 8.59 -6.76 9.43
CA LEU A 243 9.13 -5.71 10.31
C LEU A 243 10.07 -6.38 11.30
N GLU A 244 11.23 -5.80 11.52
CA GLU A 244 12.17 -6.23 12.54
C GLU A 244 12.48 -5.08 13.49
N GLY A 245 12.58 -5.36 14.76
CA GLY A 245 12.83 -4.35 15.79
C GLY A 245 13.40 -4.92 17.07
N GLU A 246 13.87 -4.05 17.95
CA GLU A 246 14.60 -4.43 19.15
C GLU A 246 13.74 -5.26 20.13
N ASN A 247 12.45 -4.88 20.27
CA ASN A 247 11.60 -5.44 21.34
C ASN A 247 10.69 -6.58 20.88
N PHE A 248 10.39 -6.67 19.57
CA PHE A 248 9.47 -7.67 19.01
C PHE A 248 10.17 -8.65 18.07
N LEU A 249 11.49 -8.51 17.91
CA LEU A 249 12.33 -9.29 17.01
C LEU A 249 11.85 -9.22 15.56
N LYS A 250 10.83 -10.02 15.21
CA LYS A 250 10.35 -10.12 13.82
C LYS A 250 8.84 -10.38 13.78
N THR A 251 8.14 -9.57 12.99
CA THR A 251 6.72 -9.76 12.68
C THR A 251 6.53 -9.75 11.18
N SER A 252 5.80 -10.71 10.63
CA SER A 252 5.51 -10.78 9.20
C SER A 252 4.02 -10.86 8.95
N LEU A 253 3.54 -10.15 7.94
CA LEU A 253 2.16 -10.16 7.47
C LEU A 253 2.15 -10.55 6.00
N VAL A 254 1.28 -11.48 5.63
CA VAL A 254 1.11 -11.98 4.26
C VAL A 254 -0.34 -11.85 3.85
N GLY A 255 -0.60 -11.45 2.62
CA GLY A 255 -1.97 -11.39 2.11
C GLY A 255 -2.04 -10.85 0.68
N LYS A 256 -3.26 -10.69 0.17
CA LYS A 256 -3.49 -10.10 -1.14
C LYS A 256 -3.21 -8.60 -1.11
N GLY A 257 -2.26 -8.17 -1.95
CA GLY A 257 -1.76 -6.80 -1.98
C GLY A 257 -2.59 -5.83 -2.82
N ALA A 258 -3.56 -6.32 -3.63
CA ALA A 258 -4.39 -5.52 -4.51
C ALA A 258 -5.72 -6.20 -4.81
N GLY A 259 -6.64 -5.45 -5.44
CA GLY A 259 -7.96 -5.93 -5.84
C GLY A 259 -9.10 -5.15 -5.18
N GLY A 260 -10.28 -5.13 -5.81
CA GLY A 260 -11.42 -4.33 -5.34
C GLY A 260 -11.87 -4.70 -3.92
N TYR A 261 -12.09 -5.97 -3.64
CA TYR A 261 -12.48 -6.43 -2.29
C TYR A 261 -11.40 -6.20 -1.21
N PRO A 262 -10.12 -6.54 -1.42
CA PRO A 262 -9.04 -6.21 -0.49
C PRO A 262 -8.96 -4.71 -0.17
N THR A 263 -9.00 -3.85 -1.18
CA THR A 263 -8.98 -2.39 -1.01
C THR A 263 -10.21 -1.90 -0.24
N ALA A 264 -11.41 -2.36 -0.59
CA ALA A 264 -12.64 -2.01 0.10
C ALA A 264 -12.62 -2.43 1.58
N THR A 265 -12.07 -3.61 1.88
CA THR A 265 -11.92 -4.08 3.28
C THR A 265 -11.09 -3.10 4.10
N SER A 266 -9.99 -2.60 3.57
CA SER A 266 -9.12 -1.63 4.25
C SER A 266 -9.79 -0.26 4.41
N ILE A 267 -10.51 0.22 3.39
CA ILE A 267 -11.31 1.46 3.49
C ILE A 267 -12.37 1.35 4.60
N ILE A 268 -13.12 0.24 4.62
CA ILE A 268 -14.12 0.01 5.67
C ILE A 268 -13.46 -0.05 7.04
N SER A 269 -12.33 -0.71 7.14
CA SER A 269 -11.56 -0.80 8.39
C SER A 269 -11.11 0.58 8.89
N ASP A 270 -10.64 1.46 8.01
CA ASP A 270 -10.30 2.84 8.35
C ASP A 270 -11.54 3.64 8.77
N THR A 271 -12.69 3.42 8.11
CA THR A 271 -13.96 4.05 8.48
C THR A 271 -14.40 3.65 9.90
N VAL A 272 -14.23 2.38 10.27
CA VAL A 272 -14.49 1.91 11.64
C VAL A 272 -13.55 2.59 12.63
N SER A 273 -12.26 2.71 12.31
CA SER A 273 -11.29 3.42 13.15
C SER A 273 -11.67 4.89 13.34
N TYR A 274 -12.06 5.58 12.28
CA TYR A 274 -12.56 6.95 12.34
C TYR A 274 -13.73 7.09 13.30
N THR A 275 -14.74 6.20 13.24
CA THR A 275 -15.91 6.27 14.13
C THR A 275 -15.53 6.05 15.60
N HIS A 276 -14.60 5.15 15.87
CA HIS A 276 -14.13 4.90 17.25
C HIS A 276 -13.35 6.09 17.84
N LEU A 277 -12.62 6.83 17.01
CA LEU A 277 -11.87 8.00 17.46
C LEU A 277 -12.75 9.25 17.66
N THR A 278 -13.85 9.36 16.93
CA THR A 278 -14.67 10.58 16.87
C THR A 278 -15.96 10.50 17.67
N LEU A 279 -16.51 9.30 17.88
CA LEU A 279 -17.69 9.14 18.73
C LEU A 279 -17.27 9.20 20.21
N PRO A 280 -17.93 10.05 21.04
CA PRO A 280 -17.69 10.02 22.46
C PRO A 280 -18.06 8.63 22.97
N THR A 281 -17.09 7.92 23.54
CA THR A 281 -17.34 6.72 24.33
C THR A 281 -18.17 7.14 25.55
N LYS A 282 -19.49 7.20 25.40
CA LYS A 282 -20.39 7.20 26.54
C LYS A 282 -20.37 5.80 27.14
N LEU A 283 -19.35 5.50 27.91
CA LEU A 283 -19.45 4.57 28.99
C LEU A 283 -20.28 5.26 30.08
N SER A 284 -21.62 5.18 29.98
CA SER A 284 -22.45 5.34 31.13
C SER A 284 -22.25 4.06 31.96
N VAL A 285 -21.44 4.15 33.01
CA VAL A 285 -21.42 3.21 34.10
C VAL A 285 -22.71 3.39 34.88
#